data_da226f4d48ec2d1fc0747e2643b675e9
#
_entry.id   da226f4d48ec2d1fc0747e2643b675e9
#
_cell.length_a   1.000
_cell.length_b   1.000
_cell.length_c   1.000
_cell.angle_alpha   90.00
_cell.angle_beta   90.00
_cell.angle_gamma   90.00
#
_symmetry.space_group_name_H-M   'P 1'
#
loop_
_entity.id
_entity.type
_entity.pdbx_description
1 polymer ?
#
loop_
_entity_poly.entity_id
_entity_poly.type
_entity_poly.pdbx_seq_one_letter_code
_entity_poly.pdbx_strand_id
1 'polypeptide(L)' 'MLTKLETFLKRYRIKPAHLARESGYSRQHLLRIRMGRMEPTRRCIAAIVSACRRLSRQQVHAAELFDLEE' A
#
# COMPACT_ATOMS: atom_id res chain seq x y z
N MET A 1 -5.11 15.11 4.91
CA MET A 1 -5.71 13.84 5.33
C MET A 1 -4.93 12.68 4.75
N LEU A 2 -4.65 11.68 5.56
CA LEU A 2 -3.89 10.53 5.11
C LEU A 2 -4.77 9.55 4.35
N THR A 3 -4.21 8.91 3.33
CA THR A 3 -4.91 7.81 2.65
C THR A 3 -4.96 6.60 3.60
N LYS A 4 -5.85 5.66 3.30
CA LYS A 4 -5.91 4.42 4.08
C LYS A 4 -4.59 3.69 4.07
N LEU A 5 -3.93 3.64 2.90
CA LEU A 5 -2.64 2.99 2.78
C LEU A 5 -1.61 3.65 3.70
N GLU A 6 -1.51 4.96 3.66
CA GLU A 6 -0.54 5.68 4.48
C GLU A 6 -0.81 5.46 5.97
N THR A 7 -2.09 5.48 6.36
CA THR A 7 -2.48 5.20 7.74
C THR A 7 -2.04 3.80 8.17
N PHE A 8 -2.25 2.82 7.31
CA PHE A 8 -1.83 1.45 7.57
C PHE A 8 -0.31 1.35 7.75
N LEU A 9 0.44 1.97 6.84
CA LEU A 9 1.89 1.91 6.91
C LEU A 9 2.41 2.52 8.21
N LYS A 10 1.83 3.63 8.63
CA LYS A 10 2.23 4.28 9.88
C LYS A 10 1.85 3.44 11.09
N ARG A 11 0.68 2.84 11.06
CA ARG A 11 0.20 2.01 12.17
C ARG A 11 1.11 0.82 12.44
N TYR A 12 1.58 0.18 11.37
CA TYR A 12 2.43 -1.01 11.50
C TYR A 12 3.91 -0.70 11.32
N ARG A 13 4.26 0.59 11.27
CA ARG A 13 5.65 1.06 11.16
C ARG A 13 6.37 0.46 9.97
N ILE A 14 5.68 0.38 8.84
CA ILE A 14 6.26 -0.11 7.61
C ILE A 14 6.92 1.05 6.88
N LYS A 15 8.22 0.93 6.62
CA LYS A 15 8.97 1.96 5.92
C LYS A 15 8.71 1.88 4.41
N PRO A 16 8.68 3.04 3.72
CA PRO A 16 8.49 3.04 2.27
C PRO A 16 9.48 2.16 1.51
N ALA A 17 10.73 2.12 1.96
CA ALA A 17 11.74 1.28 1.32
C ALA A 17 11.40 -0.20 1.42
N HIS A 18 10.84 -0.63 2.56
CA HIS A 18 10.43 -2.01 2.74
C HIS A 18 9.24 -2.35 1.86
N LEU A 19 8.28 -1.44 1.78
CA LEU A 19 7.12 -1.65 0.92
C LEU A 19 7.54 -1.74 -0.54
N ALA A 20 8.45 -0.88 -0.98
CA ALA A 20 8.95 -0.90 -2.35
C ALA A 20 9.62 -2.24 -2.67
N ARG A 21 10.47 -2.71 -1.76
CA ARG A 21 11.17 -3.97 -1.96
C ARG A 21 10.21 -5.15 -2.04
N GLU A 22 9.23 -5.19 -1.14
CA GLU A 22 8.31 -6.31 -1.08
C GLU A 22 7.29 -6.30 -2.20
N SER A 23 6.87 -5.13 -2.63
CA SER A 23 5.85 -5.02 -3.69
C SER A 23 6.44 -5.08 -5.10
N GLY A 24 7.73 -4.80 -5.24
CA GLY A 24 8.36 -4.75 -6.54
C GLY A 24 8.17 -3.45 -7.30
N TYR A 25 7.58 -2.43 -6.68
CA TYR A 25 7.38 -1.12 -7.28
C TYR A 25 8.37 -0.12 -6.71
N SER A 26 8.68 0.93 -7.49
CA SER A 26 9.61 1.95 -7.03
C SER A 26 9.00 2.77 -5.89
N ARG A 27 9.87 3.33 -5.05
CA ARG A 27 9.41 4.20 -3.96
C ARG A 27 8.65 5.41 -4.50
N GLN A 28 9.10 5.94 -5.64
CA GLN A 28 8.47 7.10 -6.26
C GLN A 28 7.07 6.78 -6.77
N HIS A 29 6.91 5.62 -7.38
CA HIS A 29 5.61 5.16 -7.83
C HIS A 29 4.65 4.99 -6.65
N LEU A 30 5.14 4.34 -5.60
CA LEU A 30 4.34 4.12 -4.40
C LEU A 30 4.00 5.41 -3.68
N LEU A 31 4.90 6.40 -3.72
CA LEU A 31 4.64 7.68 -3.09
C LEU A 31 3.41 8.35 -3.67
N ARG A 32 3.26 8.30 -4.99
CA ARG A 32 2.08 8.88 -5.66
C ARG A 32 0.81 8.20 -5.22
N ILE A 33 0.86 6.88 -5.07
CA ILE A 33 -0.29 6.11 -4.61
C ILE A 33 -0.59 6.42 -3.14
N ARG A 34 0.45 6.47 -2.30
CA ARG A 34 0.31 6.77 -0.87
C ARG A 34 -0.29 8.15 -0.62
N MET A 35 0.01 9.10 -1.49
CA MET A 35 -0.49 10.46 -1.37
C MET A 35 -1.84 10.66 -2.07
N GLY A 36 -2.39 9.63 -2.68
CA GLY A 36 -3.66 9.74 -3.38
C GLY A 36 -3.59 10.47 -4.70
N ARG A 37 -2.39 10.60 -5.29
CA ARG A 37 -2.20 11.33 -6.54
C ARG A 37 -2.33 10.44 -7.78
N MET A 38 -2.39 9.15 -7.59
CA MET A 38 -2.47 8.19 -8.68
C MET A 38 -3.27 6.99 -8.22
N GLU A 39 -4.16 6.54 -9.09
CA GLU A 39 -4.90 5.31 -8.82
C GLU A 39 -4.06 4.10 -9.20
N PRO A 40 -3.92 3.14 -8.32
CA PRO A 40 -3.16 1.93 -8.63
C PRO A 40 -3.97 1.01 -9.55
N THR A 41 -3.25 0.27 -10.40
CA THR A 41 -3.87 -0.79 -11.20
C THR A 41 -4.21 -1.96 -10.29
N ARG A 42 -5.03 -2.88 -10.78
CA ARG A 42 -5.36 -4.09 -10.03
C ARG A 42 -4.12 -4.88 -9.63
N ARG A 43 -3.17 -4.97 -10.56
CA ARG A 43 -1.92 -5.68 -10.29
C ARG A 43 -1.14 -4.99 -9.18
N CYS A 44 -1.10 -3.68 -9.21
CA CYS A 44 -0.41 -2.91 -8.18
C CYS A 44 -1.09 -3.07 -6.83
N ILE A 45 -2.42 -3.03 -6.80
CA ILE A 45 -3.19 -3.25 -5.57
C ILE A 45 -2.85 -4.62 -4.98
N ALA A 46 -2.85 -5.67 -5.80
CA ALA A 46 -2.56 -7.01 -5.34
C ALA A 46 -1.15 -7.10 -4.76
N ALA A 47 -0.17 -6.48 -5.44
CA ALA A 47 1.21 -6.48 -4.97
C ALA A 47 1.36 -5.75 -3.64
N ILE A 48 0.69 -4.60 -3.48
CA ILE A 48 0.74 -3.83 -2.24
C ILE A 48 0.06 -4.58 -1.10
N VAL A 49 -1.09 -5.18 -1.36
CA VAL A 49 -1.80 -5.96 -0.34
C VAL A 49 -0.93 -7.13 0.13
N SER A 50 -0.35 -7.85 -0.81
CA SER A 50 0.53 -8.98 -0.49
C SER A 50 1.73 -8.54 0.34
N ALA A 51 2.36 -7.42 -0.05
CA ALA A 51 3.49 -6.87 0.68
C ALA A 51 3.08 -6.47 2.10
N CYS A 52 1.94 -5.81 2.24
CA CYS A 52 1.45 -5.38 3.56
C CYS A 52 1.15 -6.57 4.46
N ARG A 53 0.60 -7.65 3.91
CA ARG A 53 0.38 -8.87 4.69
C ARG A 53 1.69 -9.42 5.24
N ARG A 54 2.71 -9.49 4.40
CA ARG A 54 4.00 -10.02 4.83
C ARG A 54 4.67 -9.13 5.86
N LEU A 55 4.64 -7.83 5.63
CA LEU A 55 5.35 -6.88 6.47
C LEU A 55 4.66 -6.64 7.81
N SER A 56 3.35 -6.66 7.84
CA SER A 56 2.59 -6.44 9.08
C SER A 56 2.27 -7.73 9.82
N ARG A 57 2.36 -8.86 9.13
CA ARG A 57 1.94 -10.18 9.64
C ARG A 57 0.47 -10.19 10.01
N GLN A 58 -0.32 -9.36 9.35
CA GLN A 58 -1.76 -9.28 9.54
C GLN A 58 -2.48 -9.73 8.28
N GLN A 59 -3.70 -10.19 8.45
CA GLN A 59 -4.56 -10.46 7.33
C GLN A 59 -5.10 -9.13 6.82
N VAL A 60 -4.80 -8.80 5.56
CA VAL A 60 -5.13 -7.51 4.98
C VAL A 60 -5.95 -7.71 3.72
N HIS A 61 -7.02 -6.95 3.61
CA HIS A 61 -7.85 -6.93 2.41
C HIS A 61 -7.65 -5.61 1.66
N ALA A 62 -7.83 -5.64 0.34
CA ALA A 62 -7.63 -4.45 -0.48
C ALA A 62 -8.47 -3.27 0.00
N ALA A 63 -9.70 -3.52 0.47
CA ALA A 63 -10.58 -2.45 0.95
C ALA A 63 -10.05 -1.74 2.18
N GLU A 64 -9.14 -2.35 2.91
CA GLU A 64 -8.51 -1.71 4.08
C GLU A 64 -7.44 -0.71 3.68
N LEU A 65 -6.92 -0.83 2.47
CA LEU A 65 -5.84 0.03 1.99
C LEU A 65 -6.29 1.02 0.92
N PHE A 66 -7.34 0.71 0.21
CA PHE A 66 -7.82 1.51 -0.91
C PHE A 66 -9.33 1.68 -0.85
N ASP A 67 -9.78 2.84 -1.32
CA ASP A 67 -11.21 3.08 -1.49
C ASP A 67 -11.63 2.44 -2.80
N LEU A 68 -12.24 1.28 -2.71
CA LEU A 68 -12.69 0.54 -3.87
C LEU A 68 -14.14 0.90 -4.13
N GLU A 69 -14.37 1.68 -5.16
CA GLU A 69 -15.73 2.02 -5.57
C GLU A 69 -16.21 1.00 -6.58
N GLU A 70 -17.47 0.65 -6.44
CA GLU A 70 -18.12 -0.30 -7.34
C GLU A 70 -18.77 0.40 -8.52
#